data_c04e7b50090f38acfee6434cbdbd40fe
#
_entry.id   c04e7b50090f38acfee6434cbdbd40fe
#
_cell.length_a   1.000
_cell.length_b   1.000
_cell.length_c   1.000
_cell.angle_alpha   90.00
_cell.angle_beta   90.00
_cell.angle_gamma   90.00
#
_symmetry.space_group_name_H-M   'P 1'
#
loop_
_entity.id
_entity.type
_entity.pdbx_description
1 polymer ?
#
loop_
_entity_poly.entity_id
_entity_poly.type
_entity_poly.pdbx_seq_one_letter_code
_entity_poly.pdbx_strand_id
1 'polypeptide(L)'
;VSDTGSSGGDGGGRNTGRAGRPKRTDARRNEKTLLDAAATVFVTSGVDAPVRDIAAEAGVGVGTFYRHFPTRADLIIAVYRHQVEACAEAGPALLESSATPHAALREWIGLFVDFLVTKHGLAGVLQPDSTGFETLHSYFLDRLVPVCAELLAAAAASGEIRSDVEAYALMRGVGNLCIGADSDPRYDARRLVGLLVTGLRQPH
;
A
#
# COMPACT_ATOMS: atom_id res chain seq x y z
N VAL A 1 29.51 42.17 -68.88
CA VAL A 1 28.11 41.87 -68.81
C VAL A 1 27.90 40.70 -67.84
N SER A 2 27.40 41.01 -66.67
CA SER A 2 26.36 40.34 -65.87
C SER A 2 26.55 38.85 -65.57
N ASP A 3 26.32 38.26 -64.49
CA ASP A 3 25.36 38.58 -63.44
C ASP A 3 25.61 37.71 -62.18
N THR A 4 25.17 38.15 -61.10
CA THR A 4 25.20 37.64 -59.77
C THR A 4 24.29 36.42 -59.58
N GLY A 5 24.65 35.49 -58.68
CA GLY A 5 23.82 34.44 -58.16
C GLY A 5 24.09 34.22 -56.70
N SER A 6 23.24 34.81 -55.83
CA SER A 6 23.21 34.64 -54.39
C SER A 6 22.66 33.25 -54.02
N SER A 7 23.31 32.55 -53.12
CA SER A 7 22.80 31.32 -52.52
C SER A 7 22.62 31.51 -51.01
N GLY A 8 21.37 31.54 -50.59
CA GLY A 8 21.00 31.55 -49.18
C GLY A 8 21.16 30.17 -48.54
N GLY A 9 21.93 30.11 -47.47
CA GLY A 9 22.04 28.92 -46.63
C GLY A 9 20.88 28.83 -45.66
N ASP A 10 20.12 27.76 -45.74
CA ASP A 10 19.09 27.39 -44.74
C ASP A 10 19.70 26.52 -43.66
N GLY A 11 19.78 27.07 -42.50
CA GLY A 11 20.25 26.41 -41.29
C GLY A 11 19.13 25.65 -40.57
N GLY A 12 18.83 24.44 -41.01
CA GLY A 12 17.87 23.55 -40.33
C GLY A 12 18.35 23.10 -38.97
N GLY A 13 17.97 23.85 -37.95
CA GLY A 13 18.14 23.47 -36.54
C GLY A 13 17.34 22.21 -36.20
N ARG A 14 18.06 21.11 -35.98
CA ARG A 14 17.44 19.85 -35.50
C ARG A 14 17.10 20.03 -34.02
N ASN A 15 15.83 20.30 -33.73
CA ASN A 15 15.24 20.23 -32.38
C ASN A 15 15.07 18.76 -31.97
N THR A 16 16.09 18.15 -31.37
CA THR A 16 15.97 16.86 -30.68
C THR A 16 15.48 17.08 -29.27
N GLY A 17 14.21 17.46 -29.09
CA GLY A 17 13.57 17.68 -27.82
C GLY A 17 13.11 16.37 -27.19
N ARG A 18 13.73 15.96 -26.20
CA ARG A 18 13.35 15.56 -24.83
C ARG A 18 11.83 15.29 -24.60
N ALA A 19 11.26 14.26 -25.28
CA ALA A 19 9.85 13.88 -25.14
C ALA A 19 9.62 12.61 -24.29
N GLY A 20 10.58 12.18 -23.46
CA GLY A 20 10.50 10.91 -22.72
C GLY A 20 10.11 10.97 -21.25
N ARG A 21 10.12 12.14 -20.60
CA ARG A 21 9.91 12.27 -19.16
C ARG A 21 8.44 12.42 -18.72
N PRO A 22 7.55 13.18 -19.39
CA PRO A 22 6.16 13.36 -18.95
C PRO A 22 5.36 12.06 -18.97
N LYS A 23 5.41 11.27 -20.05
CA LYS A 23 4.62 10.04 -20.22
C LYS A 23 4.87 8.96 -19.16
N ARG A 24 6.10 8.82 -18.66
CA ARG A 24 6.43 7.84 -17.62
C ARG A 24 5.91 8.27 -16.23
N THR A 25 5.94 9.55 -15.94
CA THR A 25 5.42 10.11 -14.68
C THR A 25 3.91 10.01 -14.63
N ASP A 26 3.23 10.30 -15.73
CA ASP A 26 1.78 10.21 -15.84
C ASP A 26 1.30 8.75 -15.74
N ALA A 27 2.02 7.80 -16.39
CA ALA A 27 1.71 6.38 -16.30
C ALA A 27 1.84 5.85 -14.86
N ARG A 28 2.90 6.23 -14.12
CA ARG A 28 3.07 5.85 -12.71
C ARG A 28 2.01 6.47 -11.80
N ARG A 29 1.63 7.74 -12.05
CA ARG A 29 0.57 8.39 -11.31
C ARG A 29 -0.78 7.69 -11.53
N ASN A 30 -1.08 7.33 -12.78
CA ASN A 30 -2.29 6.60 -13.13
C ASN A 30 -2.32 5.20 -12.49
N GLU A 31 -1.21 4.48 -12.52
CA GLU A 31 -1.08 3.18 -11.87
C GLU A 31 -1.30 3.28 -10.35
N LYS A 32 -0.67 4.27 -9.70
CA LYS A 32 -0.89 4.54 -8.27
C LYS A 32 -2.35 4.81 -7.95
N THR A 33 -3.01 5.68 -8.73
CA THR A 33 -4.44 5.98 -8.56
C THR A 33 -5.32 4.72 -8.69
N LEU A 34 -4.99 3.83 -9.63
CA LEU A 34 -5.68 2.55 -9.80
C LEU A 34 -5.48 1.63 -8.59
N LEU A 35 -4.27 1.58 -8.04
CA LEU A 35 -3.94 0.74 -6.88
C LEU A 35 -4.58 1.29 -5.59
N ASP A 36 -4.59 2.61 -5.40
CA ASP A 36 -5.27 3.27 -4.29
C ASP A 36 -6.77 2.98 -4.31
N ALA A 37 -7.42 3.12 -5.47
CA ALA A 37 -8.83 2.81 -5.66
C ALA A 37 -9.15 1.32 -5.41
N ALA A 38 -8.29 0.43 -5.92
CA ALA A 38 -8.45 -1.02 -5.70
C ALA A 38 -8.31 -1.38 -4.22
N ALA A 39 -7.35 -0.79 -3.51
CA ALA A 39 -7.17 -0.99 -2.08
C ALA A 39 -8.42 -0.55 -1.29
N THR A 40 -8.98 0.63 -1.60
CA THR A 40 -10.21 1.14 -0.98
C THR A 40 -11.39 0.18 -1.19
N VAL A 41 -11.60 -0.27 -2.44
CA VAL A 41 -12.69 -1.20 -2.78
C VAL A 41 -12.47 -2.56 -2.11
N PHE A 42 -11.24 -3.05 -2.00
CA PHE A 42 -10.97 -4.31 -1.32
C PHE A 42 -11.27 -4.25 0.18
N VAL A 43 -10.97 -3.15 0.84
CA VAL A 43 -11.29 -2.96 2.27
C VAL A 43 -12.81 -2.91 2.51
N THR A 44 -13.57 -2.33 1.59
CA THR A 44 -15.02 -2.12 1.74
C THR A 44 -15.88 -3.26 1.22
N SER A 45 -15.43 -3.95 0.17
CA SER A 45 -16.23 -4.91 -0.60
C SER A 45 -15.54 -6.26 -0.80
N GLY A 46 -14.35 -6.45 -0.20
CA GLY A 46 -13.53 -7.66 -0.34
C GLY A 46 -12.79 -7.74 -1.66
N VAL A 47 -11.84 -8.68 -1.71
CA VAL A 47 -10.96 -8.85 -2.89
C VAL A 47 -11.68 -9.39 -4.13
N ASP A 48 -12.90 -9.88 -4.00
CA ASP A 48 -13.74 -10.38 -5.11
C ASP A 48 -14.62 -9.29 -5.75
N ALA A 49 -14.53 -8.04 -5.27
CA ALA A 49 -15.27 -6.90 -5.82
C ALA A 49 -15.10 -6.79 -7.34
N PRO A 50 -16.16 -6.46 -8.09
CA PRO A 50 -16.09 -6.35 -9.55
C PRO A 50 -15.08 -5.29 -10.03
N VAL A 51 -14.33 -5.60 -11.09
CA VAL A 51 -13.37 -4.65 -11.71
C VAL A 51 -14.02 -3.34 -12.12
N ARG A 52 -15.30 -3.35 -12.53
CA ARG A 52 -16.05 -2.14 -12.88
C ARG A 52 -16.15 -1.16 -11.71
N ASP A 53 -16.28 -1.66 -10.48
CA ASP A 53 -16.42 -0.83 -9.28
C ASP A 53 -15.07 -0.18 -8.93
N ILE A 54 -13.97 -0.93 -9.08
CA ILE A 54 -12.60 -0.40 -8.95
C ILE A 54 -12.30 0.65 -10.03
N ALA A 55 -12.67 0.39 -11.28
CA ALA A 55 -12.48 1.32 -12.39
C ALA A 55 -13.29 2.61 -12.20
N ALA A 56 -14.52 2.49 -11.67
CA ALA A 56 -15.36 3.63 -11.33
C ALA A 56 -14.76 4.46 -10.20
N GLU A 57 -14.27 3.82 -9.13
CA GLU A 57 -13.58 4.48 -8.02
C GLU A 57 -12.32 5.23 -8.49
N ALA A 58 -11.55 4.62 -9.40
CA ALA A 58 -10.35 5.23 -9.98
C ALA A 58 -10.66 6.32 -11.04
N GLY A 59 -11.91 6.49 -11.46
CA GLY A 59 -12.31 7.42 -12.52
C GLY A 59 -11.77 7.03 -13.91
N VAL A 60 -11.56 5.74 -14.19
CA VAL A 60 -11.03 5.24 -15.45
C VAL A 60 -11.99 4.27 -16.15
N GLY A 61 -11.81 4.11 -17.48
CA GLY A 61 -12.54 3.07 -18.22
C GLY A 61 -11.99 1.67 -17.91
N VAL A 62 -12.89 0.68 -17.88
CA VAL A 62 -12.55 -0.74 -17.65
C VAL A 62 -11.48 -1.27 -18.62
N GLY A 63 -11.50 -0.81 -19.89
CA GLY A 63 -10.48 -1.17 -20.87
C GLY A 63 -9.08 -0.63 -20.52
N THR A 64 -9.00 0.52 -19.87
CA THR A 64 -7.73 1.07 -19.37
C THR A 64 -7.23 0.24 -18.18
N PHE A 65 -8.14 -0.17 -17.30
CA PHE A 65 -7.82 -1.02 -16.17
C PHE A 65 -7.16 -2.35 -16.59
N TYR A 66 -7.76 -3.08 -17.55
CA TYR A 66 -7.22 -4.36 -18.04
C TYR A 66 -5.88 -4.25 -18.79
N ARG A 67 -5.50 -3.07 -19.26
CA ARG A 67 -4.14 -2.84 -19.80
C ARG A 67 -3.07 -2.84 -18.71
N HIS A 68 -3.41 -2.39 -17.49
CA HIS A 68 -2.49 -2.40 -16.35
C HIS A 68 -2.49 -3.76 -15.64
N PHE A 69 -3.67 -4.37 -15.47
CA PHE A 69 -3.84 -5.61 -14.72
C PHE A 69 -4.63 -6.62 -15.57
N PRO A 70 -3.93 -7.41 -16.42
CA PRO A 70 -4.56 -8.37 -17.33
C PRO A 70 -5.37 -9.44 -16.60
N THR A 71 -4.93 -9.84 -15.42
CA THR A 71 -5.61 -10.85 -14.59
C THR A 71 -5.96 -10.31 -13.20
N ARG A 72 -6.90 -10.99 -12.55
CA ARG A 72 -7.24 -10.70 -11.14
C ARG A 72 -6.04 -10.90 -10.22
N ALA A 73 -5.24 -11.94 -10.49
CA ALA A 73 -4.03 -12.24 -9.74
C ALA A 73 -3.02 -11.08 -9.81
N ASP A 74 -2.77 -10.55 -11.02
CA ASP A 74 -1.87 -9.42 -11.23
C ASP A 74 -2.30 -8.21 -10.40
N LEU A 75 -3.62 -7.91 -10.39
CA LEU A 75 -4.17 -6.83 -9.59
C LEU A 75 -3.93 -7.05 -8.10
N ILE A 76 -4.29 -8.22 -7.56
CA ILE A 76 -4.18 -8.51 -6.12
C ILE A 76 -2.72 -8.45 -5.67
N ILE A 77 -1.79 -9.00 -6.45
CA ILE A 77 -0.36 -8.92 -6.15
C ILE A 77 0.16 -7.47 -6.19
N ALA A 78 -0.29 -6.68 -7.17
CA ALA A 78 0.11 -5.28 -7.27
C ALA A 78 -0.45 -4.44 -6.12
N VAL A 79 -1.72 -4.63 -5.75
CA VAL A 79 -2.36 -3.97 -4.59
C VAL A 79 -1.65 -4.37 -3.30
N TYR A 80 -1.35 -5.66 -3.13
CA TYR A 80 -0.61 -6.16 -1.97
C TYR A 80 0.73 -5.42 -1.79
N ARG A 81 1.56 -5.37 -2.84
CA ARG A 81 2.85 -4.67 -2.80
C ARG A 81 2.68 -3.19 -2.54
N HIS A 82 1.73 -2.56 -3.21
CA HIS A 82 1.42 -1.15 -3.04
C HIS A 82 1.04 -0.81 -1.59
N GLN A 83 0.18 -1.61 -0.98
CA GLN A 83 -0.23 -1.41 0.42
C GLN A 83 0.91 -1.66 1.41
N VAL A 84 1.79 -2.65 1.16
CA VAL A 84 3.00 -2.87 1.98
C VAL A 84 3.88 -1.62 1.97
N GLU A 85 4.15 -1.04 0.79
CA GLU A 85 4.96 0.19 0.72
C GLU A 85 4.25 1.38 1.37
N ALA A 86 2.95 1.55 1.15
CA ALA A 86 2.17 2.61 1.79
C ALA A 86 2.20 2.51 3.32
N CYS A 87 2.06 1.30 3.89
CA CYS A 87 2.20 1.08 5.33
C CYS A 87 3.62 1.37 5.82
N ALA A 88 4.65 0.99 5.05
CA ALA A 88 6.03 1.26 5.44
C ALA A 88 6.34 2.76 5.45
N GLU A 89 5.89 3.50 4.44
CA GLU A 89 6.07 4.95 4.34
C GLU A 89 5.26 5.73 5.39
N ALA A 90 4.10 5.20 5.79
CA ALA A 90 3.24 5.85 6.77
C ALA A 90 3.83 5.88 8.19
N GLY A 91 4.64 4.90 8.59
CA GLY A 91 5.18 4.81 9.95
C GLY A 91 5.94 6.06 10.40
N PRO A 92 7.03 6.45 9.71
CA PRO A 92 7.77 7.67 10.04
C PRO A 92 6.89 8.94 9.96
N ALA A 93 6.04 9.05 8.93
CA ALA A 93 5.15 10.20 8.78
C ALA A 93 4.15 10.34 9.93
N LEU A 94 3.63 9.23 10.45
CA LEU A 94 2.75 9.22 11.62
C LEU A 94 3.50 9.59 12.91
N LEU A 95 4.75 9.18 13.07
CA LEU A 95 5.57 9.62 14.22
C LEU A 95 5.79 11.13 14.24
N GLU A 96 5.90 11.76 13.06
CA GLU A 96 6.07 13.21 12.94
C GLU A 96 4.76 14.00 13.12
N SER A 97 3.62 13.42 12.71
CA SER A 97 2.34 14.15 12.63
C SER A 97 1.35 13.85 13.75
N SER A 98 1.43 12.69 14.40
CA SER A 98 0.50 12.31 15.45
C SER A 98 0.81 13.04 16.78
N ALA A 99 -0.22 13.22 17.60
CA ALA A 99 -0.09 13.91 18.89
C ALA A 99 0.87 13.21 19.86
N THR A 100 0.95 11.88 19.79
CA THR A 100 1.84 11.06 20.62
C THR A 100 2.32 9.83 19.85
N PRO A 101 3.47 9.22 20.23
CA PRO A 101 3.95 7.98 19.62
C PRO A 101 2.95 6.81 19.72
N HIS A 102 2.23 6.70 20.84
CA HIS A 102 1.16 5.68 20.95
C HIS A 102 -0.01 5.95 19.99
N ALA A 103 -0.36 7.22 19.74
CA ALA A 103 -1.36 7.57 18.74
C ALA A 103 -0.88 7.18 17.34
N ALA A 104 0.39 7.45 17.00
CA ALA A 104 1.01 7.01 15.75
C ALA A 104 0.96 5.49 15.58
N LEU A 105 1.34 4.72 16.60
CA LEU A 105 1.24 3.26 16.60
C LEU A 105 -0.19 2.79 16.34
N ARG A 106 -1.17 3.38 17.02
CA ARG A 106 -2.58 3.01 16.86
C ARG A 106 -3.09 3.28 15.44
N GLU A 107 -2.74 4.43 14.86
CA GLU A 107 -3.12 4.78 13.50
C GLU A 107 -2.46 3.84 12.48
N TRP A 108 -1.17 3.55 12.67
CA TRP A 108 -0.44 2.63 11.82
C TRP A 108 -1.01 1.21 11.88
N ILE A 109 -1.37 0.69 13.06
CA ILE A 109 -2.03 -0.61 13.20
C ILE A 109 -3.38 -0.62 12.45
N GLY A 110 -4.09 0.51 12.39
CA GLY A 110 -5.30 0.64 11.56
C GLY A 110 -5.02 0.41 10.08
N LEU A 111 -3.98 1.03 9.52
CA LEU A 111 -3.54 0.81 8.13
C LEU A 111 -3.10 -0.64 7.90
N PHE A 112 -2.43 -1.23 8.88
CA PHE A 112 -2.02 -2.62 8.82
C PHE A 112 -3.23 -3.58 8.79
N VAL A 113 -4.29 -3.31 9.54
CA VAL A 113 -5.55 -4.08 9.49
C VAL A 113 -6.20 -3.98 8.11
N ASP A 114 -6.22 -2.79 7.50
CA ASP A 114 -6.76 -2.60 6.14
C ASP A 114 -5.97 -3.42 5.10
N PHE A 115 -4.65 -3.43 5.23
CA PHE A 115 -3.78 -4.28 4.41
C PHE A 115 -4.09 -5.78 4.56
N LEU A 116 -4.44 -6.25 5.77
CA LEU A 116 -4.71 -7.68 6.02
C LEU A 116 -5.88 -8.23 5.20
N VAL A 117 -6.85 -7.41 4.81
CA VAL A 117 -7.94 -7.79 3.89
C VAL A 117 -7.35 -8.27 2.57
N THR A 118 -6.44 -7.49 1.96
CA THR A 118 -5.77 -7.88 0.71
C THR A 118 -4.87 -9.09 0.91
N LYS A 119 -4.15 -9.16 2.03
CA LYS A 119 -3.27 -10.29 2.37
C LYS A 119 -4.06 -11.60 2.48
N HIS A 120 -5.21 -11.59 3.13
CA HIS A 120 -6.05 -12.79 3.22
C HIS A 120 -6.62 -13.20 1.87
N GLY A 121 -7.02 -12.24 1.03
CA GLY A 121 -7.46 -12.49 -0.33
C GLY A 121 -6.39 -13.09 -1.25
N LEU A 122 -5.10 -12.81 -0.95
CA LEU A 122 -3.98 -13.39 -1.71
C LEU A 122 -3.96 -14.93 -1.65
N ALA A 123 -4.36 -15.53 -0.52
CA ALA A 123 -4.44 -16.99 -0.37
C ALA A 123 -5.47 -17.64 -1.31
N GLY A 124 -6.48 -16.91 -1.77
CA GLY A 124 -7.44 -17.36 -2.77
C GLY A 124 -6.90 -17.34 -4.21
N VAL A 125 -5.78 -16.67 -4.45
CA VAL A 125 -5.19 -16.43 -5.77
C VAL A 125 -3.87 -17.18 -5.94
N LEU A 126 -3.06 -17.25 -4.89
CA LEU A 126 -1.80 -17.98 -4.86
C LEU A 126 -1.93 -19.17 -3.90
N GLN A 127 -1.41 -20.33 -4.30
CA GLN A 127 -1.31 -21.46 -3.38
C GLN A 127 -0.40 -21.09 -2.21
N PRO A 128 -0.80 -21.33 -0.94
CA PRO A 128 -0.02 -20.95 0.25
C PRO A 128 1.41 -21.54 0.26
N ASP A 129 1.60 -22.69 -0.35
CA ASP A 129 2.90 -23.40 -0.42
C ASP A 129 3.70 -23.02 -1.69
N SER A 130 3.26 -22.01 -2.45
CA SER A 130 3.98 -21.57 -3.64
C SER A 130 5.15 -20.65 -3.28
N THR A 131 6.27 -20.78 -4.00
CA THR A 131 7.42 -19.87 -3.88
C THR A 131 7.03 -18.39 -4.03
N GLY A 132 5.99 -18.12 -4.83
CA GLY A 132 5.45 -16.76 -5.00
C GLY A 132 4.83 -16.21 -3.73
N PHE A 133 4.07 -17.04 -3.00
CA PHE A 133 3.47 -16.66 -1.72
C PHE A 133 4.54 -16.42 -0.64
N GLU A 134 5.52 -17.31 -0.52
CA GLU A 134 6.64 -17.16 0.42
C GLU A 134 7.44 -15.88 0.14
N THR A 135 7.73 -15.58 -1.12
CA THR A 135 8.43 -14.36 -1.51
C THR A 135 7.67 -13.10 -1.11
N LEU A 136 6.35 -13.07 -1.33
CA LEU A 136 5.52 -11.94 -0.93
C LEU A 136 5.40 -11.84 0.60
N HIS A 137 5.37 -12.97 1.30
CA HIS A 137 5.32 -12.98 2.76
C HIS A 137 6.63 -12.49 3.38
N SER A 138 7.79 -12.93 2.87
CA SER A 138 9.10 -12.44 3.31
C SER A 138 9.22 -10.93 3.04
N TYR A 139 8.86 -10.47 1.85
CA TYR A 139 8.84 -9.05 1.51
C TYR A 139 8.01 -8.22 2.49
N PHE A 140 6.82 -8.69 2.86
CA PHE A 140 5.97 -8.05 3.86
C PHE A 140 6.67 -7.96 5.23
N LEU A 141 7.28 -9.05 5.71
CA LEU A 141 7.97 -9.05 7.00
C LEU A 141 9.16 -8.08 7.00
N ASP A 142 9.99 -8.14 5.96
CA ASP A 142 11.18 -7.31 5.81
C ASP A 142 10.85 -5.81 5.78
N ARG A 143 9.66 -5.45 5.25
CA ARG A 143 9.24 -4.05 5.14
C ARG A 143 8.51 -3.53 6.37
N LEU A 144 7.63 -4.31 6.98
CA LEU A 144 6.72 -3.81 8.02
C LEU A 144 7.16 -4.09 9.45
N VAL A 145 7.91 -5.18 9.71
CA VAL A 145 8.38 -5.47 11.08
C VAL A 145 9.31 -4.37 11.62
N PRO A 146 10.28 -3.83 10.86
CA PRO A 146 11.11 -2.73 11.34
C PRO A 146 10.31 -1.47 11.66
N VAL A 147 9.32 -1.12 10.84
CA VAL A 147 8.45 0.05 11.07
C VAL A 147 7.63 -0.11 12.35
N CYS A 148 7.05 -1.28 12.56
CA CYS A 148 6.33 -1.59 13.81
C CYS A 148 7.27 -1.48 15.02
N ALA A 149 8.51 -1.96 14.90
CA ALA A 149 9.51 -1.88 15.98
C ALA A 149 9.88 -0.43 16.30
N GLU A 150 10.04 0.44 15.30
CA GLU A 150 10.31 1.87 15.51
C GLU A 150 9.15 2.56 16.24
N LEU A 151 7.90 2.30 15.83
CA LEU A 151 6.70 2.85 16.48
C LEU A 151 6.57 2.38 17.93
N LEU A 152 6.82 1.09 18.20
CA LEU A 152 6.82 0.55 19.56
C LEU A 152 7.93 1.16 20.42
N ALA A 153 9.15 1.28 19.87
CA ALA A 153 10.27 1.87 20.57
C ALA A 153 10.02 3.34 20.94
N ALA A 154 9.44 4.12 20.01
CA ALA A 154 9.08 5.52 20.26
C ALA A 154 8.01 5.65 21.37
N ALA A 155 6.97 4.82 21.33
CA ALA A 155 5.91 4.83 22.33
C ALA A 155 6.39 4.32 23.71
N ALA A 156 7.32 3.37 23.74
CA ALA A 156 7.96 2.93 24.98
C ALA A 156 8.90 3.98 25.58
N ALA A 157 9.69 4.65 24.72
CA ALA A 157 10.60 5.72 25.14
C ALA A 157 9.87 6.94 25.70
N SER A 158 8.64 7.23 25.21
CA SER A 158 7.76 8.27 25.79
C SER A 158 7.06 7.85 27.10
N GLY A 159 7.22 6.59 27.53
CA GLY A 159 6.58 6.04 28.73
C GLY A 159 5.09 5.74 28.57
N GLU A 160 4.55 5.79 27.35
CA GLU A 160 3.13 5.56 27.11
C GLU A 160 2.75 4.08 27.13
N ILE A 161 3.68 3.21 26.71
CA ILE A 161 3.46 1.75 26.67
C ILE A 161 4.58 0.99 27.37
N ARG A 162 4.33 -0.30 27.64
CA ARG A 162 5.33 -1.24 28.11
C ARG A 162 6.42 -1.48 27.05
N SER A 163 7.65 -1.75 27.46
CA SER A 163 8.82 -1.90 26.59
C SER A 163 9.12 -3.35 26.18
N ASP A 164 8.35 -4.34 26.66
CA ASP A 164 8.58 -5.78 26.44
C ASP A 164 7.73 -6.37 25.30
N VAL A 165 7.23 -5.53 24.39
CA VAL A 165 6.38 -5.96 23.27
C VAL A 165 7.20 -6.08 22.00
N GLU A 166 7.30 -7.30 21.48
CA GLU A 166 7.97 -7.60 20.23
C GLU A 166 7.09 -7.27 19.02
N ALA A 167 7.65 -6.57 18.03
CA ALA A 167 6.94 -6.09 16.85
C ALA A 167 6.29 -7.23 16.05
N TYR A 168 7.05 -8.31 15.80
CA TYR A 168 6.53 -9.46 15.08
C TYR A 168 5.39 -10.15 15.84
N ALA A 169 5.51 -10.28 17.17
CA ALA A 169 4.47 -10.88 18.00
C ALA A 169 3.19 -10.05 17.98
N LEU A 170 3.29 -8.73 18.08
CA LEU A 170 2.14 -7.82 17.98
C LEU A 170 1.46 -7.95 16.61
N MET A 171 2.22 -7.83 15.51
CA MET A 171 1.68 -7.93 14.16
C MET A 171 1.02 -9.30 13.89
N ARG A 172 1.62 -10.38 14.40
CA ARG A 172 1.03 -11.72 14.29
C ARG A 172 -0.26 -11.84 15.10
N GLY A 173 -0.30 -11.27 16.31
CA GLY A 173 -1.50 -11.22 17.14
C GLY A 173 -2.64 -10.47 16.44
N VAL A 174 -2.35 -9.29 15.88
CA VAL A 174 -3.32 -8.50 15.08
C VAL A 174 -3.79 -9.32 13.87
N GLY A 175 -2.87 -9.96 13.14
CA GLY A 175 -3.20 -10.81 11.99
C GLY A 175 -4.15 -11.94 12.37
N ASN A 176 -3.90 -12.62 13.49
CA ASN A 176 -4.76 -13.72 13.97
C ASN A 176 -6.16 -13.23 14.35
N LEU A 177 -6.29 -12.04 14.96
CA LEU A 177 -7.58 -11.43 15.25
C LEU A 177 -8.37 -11.06 13.99
N CYS A 178 -7.72 -10.86 12.85
CA CYS A 178 -8.38 -10.51 11.59
C CYS A 178 -8.76 -11.73 10.73
N ILE A 179 -8.31 -12.95 11.08
CA ILE A 179 -8.67 -14.17 10.35
C ILE A 179 -10.15 -14.47 10.54
N GLY A 180 -10.90 -14.61 9.42
CA GLY A 180 -12.31 -14.94 9.44
C GLY A 180 -13.24 -13.82 9.94
N ALA A 181 -12.73 -12.60 10.10
CA ALA A 181 -13.54 -11.46 10.55
C ALA A 181 -14.74 -11.20 9.64
N ASP A 182 -14.59 -11.41 8.33
CA ASP A 182 -15.65 -11.18 7.34
C ASP A 182 -16.74 -12.28 7.35
N SER A 183 -16.50 -13.40 8.02
CA SER A 183 -17.41 -14.55 8.03
C SER A 183 -18.43 -14.53 9.18
N ASP A 184 -18.23 -13.74 10.22
CA ASP A 184 -19.17 -13.59 11.36
C ASP A 184 -19.45 -12.10 11.65
N PRO A 185 -20.63 -11.59 11.30
CA PRO A 185 -21.00 -10.19 11.53
C PRO A 185 -21.07 -9.78 13.02
N ARG A 186 -21.01 -10.73 13.96
CA ARG A 186 -20.94 -10.47 15.41
C ARG A 186 -19.50 -10.26 15.89
N TYR A 187 -18.50 -10.58 15.03
CA TYR A 187 -17.08 -10.49 15.37
C TYR A 187 -16.49 -9.18 14.84
N ASP A 188 -16.17 -8.27 15.75
CA ASP A 188 -15.54 -6.98 15.44
C ASP A 188 -14.03 -7.05 15.69
N ALA A 189 -13.28 -7.48 14.69
CA ALA A 189 -11.83 -7.58 14.73
C ALA A 189 -11.17 -6.22 15.00
N ARG A 190 -11.67 -5.13 14.39
CA ARG A 190 -11.10 -3.78 14.57
C ARG A 190 -11.22 -3.31 16.00
N ARG A 191 -12.37 -3.56 16.64
CA ARG A 191 -12.59 -3.26 18.05
C ARG A 191 -11.62 -4.04 18.95
N LEU A 192 -11.43 -5.34 18.69
CA LEU A 192 -10.50 -6.18 19.45
C LEU A 192 -9.05 -5.75 19.28
N VAL A 193 -8.64 -5.41 18.06
CA VAL A 193 -7.32 -4.83 17.79
C VAL A 193 -7.15 -3.50 18.53
N GLY A 194 -8.15 -2.63 18.53
CA GLY A 194 -8.14 -1.39 19.29
C GLY A 194 -7.96 -1.61 20.79
N LEU A 195 -8.65 -2.61 21.35
CA LEU A 195 -8.48 -3.00 22.78
C LEU A 195 -7.08 -3.57 23.04
N LEU A 196 -6.54 -4.39 22.15
CA LEU A 196 -5.18 -4.92 22.25
C LEU A 196 -4.15 -3.78 22.29
N VAL A 197 -4.22 -2.82 21.35
CA VAL A 197 -3.28 -1.69 21.27
C VAL A 197 -3.42 -0.78 22.50
N THR A 198 -4.65 -0.55 22.96
CA THR A 198 -4.91 0.22 24.20
C THR A 198 -4.33 -0.48 25.43
N GLY A 199 -4.41 -1.81 25.47
CA GLY A 199 -3.86 -2.64 26.57
C GLY A 199 -2.33 -2.67 26.63
N LEU A 200 -1.62 -2.13 25.64
CA LEU A 200 -0.17 -1.94 25.70
C LEU A 200 0.24 -0.79 26.64
N ARG A 201 -0.69 0.11 26.98
CA ARG A 201 -0.41 1.27 27.85
C ARG A 201 0.01 0.82 29.23
N GLN A 202 0.96 1.55 29.80
CA GLN A 202 1.30 1.36 31.21
C GLN A 202 0.15 1.89 32.09
N PRO A 203 -0.26 1.14 33.15
CA PRO A 203 -1.13 1.71 34.15
C PRO A 203 -0.38 2.86 34.85
N HIS A 204 -1.05 4.00 34.96
CA HIS A 204 -0.55 5.14 35.75
C HIS A 204 -0.62 4.84 37.23
#